data_8f034295a6d4a79ea3a8ec946e17b2ff
#
_entry.id   8f034295a6d4a79ea3a8ec946e17b2ff
#
_cell.length_a   1.000
_cell.length_b   1.000
_cell.length_c   1.000
_cell.angle_alpha   90.00
_cell.angle_beta   90.00
_cell.angle_gamma   90.00
#
_symmetry.space_group_name_H-M   'P 1'
#
loop_
_entity.id
_entity.type
_entity.pdbx_description
1 polymer ?
#
loop_
_entity_poly.entity_id
_entity_poly.type
_entity_poly.pdbx_seq_one_letter_code
_entity_poly.pdbx_strand_id
1 'polypeptide(L)'
;TLKNERLKINSSLDKMNEGFILLDTNYEILMVNKKAKQLFSDRMEVNQPIQDFIFDHQIIDQLENIGVEPKIVTLKKDEEVYDCHLAKVEYGVTLLFVNVTESVNATKMRQEFFSNVSHELKTPMTSIRGYSELLQAGMIDDPKVRKQALDKIQKEVDHMSQLIGDILMISRLENKDIEVIKHPVHLQPIVDDILESLKVEIEKREITVECDLTSQTYLANHQHIQQLMNNLINNAVKYNKQKGSLNIHSY
;
A
#
# COMPACT_ATOMS: atom_id res chain seq x y z
N THR A 1 -25.99 -24.23 -36.39
CA THR A 1 -25.18 -23.04 -36.64
C THR A 1 -25.40 -21.96 -35.57
N LEU A 2 -26.59 -21.34 -35.41
CA LEU A 2 -26.88 -20.33 -34.35
C LEU A 2 -26.72 -20.89 -32.93
N LYS A 3 -27.08 -22.12 -32.67
CA LYS A 3 -26.92 -22.77 -31.36
C LYS A 3 -25.45 -22.94 -30.97
N ASN A 4 -24.58 -23.23 -31.92
CA ASN A 4 -23.14 -23.37 -31.70
C ASN A 4 -22.44 -22.03 -31.47
N GLU A 5 -22.90 -20.94 -32.11
CA GLU A 5 -22.38 -19.58 -31.88
C GLU A 5 -22.77 -19.08 -30.49
N ARG A 6 -24.01 -19.27 -30.07
CA ARG A 6 -24.48 -18.92 -28.74
C ARG A 6 -23.72 -19.67 -27.64
N LEU A 7 -23.44 -20.98 -27.85
CA LEU A 7 -22.62 -21.76 -26.92
C LEU A 7 -21.19 -21.27 -26.82
N LYS A 8 -20.58 -20.85 -27.94
CA LYS A 8 -19.24 -20.27 -27.95
C LYS A 8 -19.18 -18.94 -27.19
N ILE A 9 -20.15 -18.06 -27.42
CA ILE A 9 -20.23 -16.75 -26.73
C ILE A 9 -20.39 -16.98 -25.23
N ASN A 10 -21.32 -17.82 -24.80
CA ASN A 10 -21.53 -18.11 -23.39
C ASN A 10 -20.27 -18.73 -22.73
N SER A 11 -19.62 -19.68 -23.41
CA SER A 11 -18.37 -20.27 -22.91
C SER A 11 -17.22 -19.26 -22.81
N SER A 12 -17.20 -18.24 -23.65
CA SER A 12 -16.21 -17.15 -23.59
C SER A 12 -16.51 -16.19 -22.44
N LEU A 13 -17.77 -15.84 -22.26
CA LEU A 13 -18.22 -14.98 -21.15
C LEU A 13 -18.00 -15.65 -19.79
N ASP A 14 -18.22 -16.97 -19.69
CA ASP A 14 -18.01 -17.72 -18.45
C ASP A 14 -16.53 -17.86 -18.04
N LYS A 15 -15.60 -17.61 -18.96
CA LYS A 15 -14.14 -17.56 -18.69
C LYS A 15 -13.63 -16.18 -18.27
N MET A 16 -14.47 -15.16 -18.36
CA MET A 16 -14.10 -13.82 -17.91
C MET A 16 -13.99 -13.77 -16.38
N ASN A 17 -13.05 -12.97 -15.90
CA ASN A 17 -12.90 -12.70 -14.47
C ASN A 17 -13.86 -11.59 -14.01
N GLU A 18 -14.44 -10.85 -14.94
CA GLU A 18 -15.42 -9.79 -14.73
C GLU A 18 -16.84 -10.36 -14.74
N GLY A 19 -17.71 -9.82 -13.88
CA GLY A 19 -19.13 -10.12 -13.93
C GLY A 19 -19.80 -9.44 -15.10
N PHE A 20 -20.50 -10.19 -15.94
CA PHE A 20 -21.21 -9.64 -17.11
C PHE A 20 -22.69 -9.98 -17.07
N ILE A 21 -23.53 -8.95 -17.28
CA ILE A 21 -24.98 -9.07 -17.43
C ILE A 21 -25.41 -8.23 -18.62
N LEU A 22 -26.25 -8.80 -19.48
CA LEU A 22 -26.97 -8.10 -20.54
C LEU A 22 -28.44 -8.12 -20.20
N LEU A 23 -29.06 -6.95 -20.18
CA LEU A 23 -30.49 -6.75 -19.95
C LEU A 23 -31.19 -6.33 -21.26
N ASP A 24 -32.47 -6.67 -21.39
CA ASP A 24 -33.32 -6.10 -22.42
C ASP A 24 -33.83 -4.68 -22.03
N THR A 25 -34.74 -4.14 -22.84
CA THR A 25 -35.35 -2.82 -22.61
C THR A 25 -36.30 -2.77 -21.41
N ASN A 26 -36.72 -3.91 -20.89
CA ASN A 26 -37.56 -4.05 -19.70
C ASN A 26 -36.76 -4.39 -18.45
N TYR A 27 -35.41 -4.37 -18.56
CA TYR A 27 -34.46 -4.76 -17.52
C TYR A 27 -34.55 -6.25 -17.10
N GLU A 28 -35.01 -7.11 -18.02
CA GLU A 28 -34.93 -8.56 -17.86
C GLU A 28 -33.59 -9.09 -18.38
N ILE A 29 -33.06 -10.12 -17.72
CA ILE A 29 -31.76 -10.71 -18.01
C ILE A 29 -31.81 -11.45 -19.34
N LEU A 30 -31.06 -10.99 -20.33
CA LEU A 30 -30.83 -11.69 -21.60
C LEU A 30 -29.63 -12.64 -21.54
N MET A 31 -28.57 -12.21 -20.84
CA MET A 31 -27.34 -13.00 -20.64
C MET A 31 -26.73 -12.67 -19.29
N VAL A 32 -26.18 -13.69 -18.63
CA VAL A 32 -25.43 -13.55 -17.37
C VAL A 32 -24.32 -14.59 -17.35
N ASN A 33 -23.11 -14.18 -17.02
CA ASN A 33 -21.98 -15.09 -16.93
C ASN A 33 -21.83 -15.68 -15.50
N LYS A 34 -20.97 -16.68 -15.41
CA LYS A 34 -20.68 -17.37 -14.15
C LYS A 34 -20.21 -16.43 -13.05
N LYS A 35 -19.35 -15.45 -13.38
CA LYS A 35 -18.81 -14.50 -12.40
C LYS A 35 -19.88 -13.57 -11.82
N ALA A 36 -20.80 -13.07 -12.65
CA ALA A 36 -21.92 -12.28 -12.17
C ALA A 36 -22.88 -13.09 -11.27
N LYS A 37 -23.12 -14.37 -11.60
CA LYS A 37 -23.89 -15.27 -10.74
C LYS A 37 -23.22 -15.44 -9.37
N GLN A 38 -21.91 -15.68 -9.33
CA GLN A 38 -21.15 -15.76 -8.07
C GLN A 38 -21.19 -14.46 -7.27
N LEU A 39 -21.20 -13.33 -7.95
CA LEU A 39 -21.22 -12.01 -7.31
C LEU A 39 -22.57 -11.71 -6.66
N PHE A 40 -23.68 -12.05 -7.30
CA PHE A 40 -25.02 -11.69 -6.81
C PHE A 40 -25.82 -12.89 -6.33
N SER A 41 -26.11 -13.85 -7.21
CA SER A 41 -26.83 -15.07 -6.86
C SER A 41 -26.68 -16.14 -7.94
N ASP A 42 -26.40 -17.37 -7.54
CA ASP A 42 -26.37 -18.54 -8.44
C ASP A 42 -27.75 -18.84 -9.07
N ARG A 43 -28.84 -18.24 -8.53
CA ARG A 43 -30.22 -18.39 -9.02
C ARG A 43 -30.57 -17.45 -10.18
N MET A 44 -29.65 -16.54 -10.57
CA MET A 44 -29.87 -15.65 -11.71
C MET A 44 -30.00 -16.45 -13.01
N GLU A 45 -31.13 -16.28 -13.69
CA GLU A 45 -31.42 -16.93 -14.96
C GLU A 45 -31.95 -15.93 -16.00
N VAL A 46 -31.95 -16.33 -17.25
CA VAL A 46 -32.50 -15.54 -18.36
C VAL A 46 -34.02 -15.34 -18.18
N ASN A 47 -34.53 -14.20 -18.60
CA ASN A 47 -35.95 -13.74 -18.48
C ASN A 47 -36.39 -13.49 -17.04
N GLN A 48 -35.47 -13.17 -16.13
CA GLN A 48 -35.79 -12.71 -14.77
C GLN A 48 -35.47 -11.21 -14.65
N PRO A 49 -36.27 -10.45 -13.86
CA PRO A 49 -35.97 -9.04 -13.61
C PRO A 49 -34.67 -8.87 -12.82
N ILE A 50 -33.81 -7.95 -13.22
CA ILE A 50 -32.53 -7.69 -12.54
C ILE A 50 -32.72 -7.23 -11.10
N GLN A 51 -33.83 -6.55 -10.81
CA GLN A 51 -34.17 -6.01 -9.50
C GLN A 51 -34.38 -7.10 -8.42
N ASP A 52 -34.61 -8.35 -8.82
CA ASP A 52 -34.72 -9.49 -7.90
C ASP A 52 -33.34 -9.89 -7.32
N PHE A 53 -32.24 -9.42 -7.89
CA PHE A 53 -30.88 -9.86 -7.55
C PHE A 53 -29.93 -8.72 -7.19
N ILE A 54 -30.12 -7.53 -7.76
CA ILE A 54 -29.30 -6.33 -7.48
C ILE A 54 -30.16 -5.31 -6.75
N PHE A 55 -29.81 -5.09 -5.47
CA PHE A 55 -30.54 -4.19 -4.57
C PHE A 55 -29.79 -2.87 -4.34
N ASP A 56 -28.67 -2.65 -5.02
CA ASP A 56 -27.91 -1.40 -4.90
C ASP A 56 -28.67 -0.26 -5.57
N HIS A 57 -29.09 0.71 -4.76
CA HIS A 57 -29.90 1.85 -5.21
C HIS A 57 -29.20 2.70 -6.26
N GLN A 58 -27.84 2.81 -6.21
CA GLN A 58 -27.11 3.60 -7.19
C GLN A 58 -27.11 2.94 -8.57
N ILE A 59 -26.95 1.61 -8.60
CA ILE A 59 -27.03 0.85 -9.86
C ILE A 59 -28.44 0.94 -10.44
N ILE A 60 -29.48 0.74 -9.63
CA ILE A 60 -30.89 0.79 -10.08
C ILE A 60 -31.24 2.19 -10.60
N ASP A 61 -30.88 3.26 -9.86
CA ASP A 61 -31.12 4.64 -10.32
C ASP A 61 -30.42 4.97 -11.64
N GLN A 62 -29.16 4.52 -11.79
CA GLN A 62 -28.43 4.73 -13.04
C GLN A 62 -28.98 3.87 -14.19
N LEU A 63 -29.52 2.68 -13.93
CA LEU A 63 -30.22 1.87 -14.94
C LEU A 63 -31.45 2.58 -15.47
N GLU A 64 -32.30 3.11 -14.58
CA GLU A 64 -33.54 3.80 -14.95
C GLU A 64 -33.26 5.12 -15.71
N ASN A 65 -32.12 5.77 -15.41
CA ASN A 65 -31.72 7.04 -16.00
C ASN A 65 -30.56 6.91 -17.00
N ILE A 66 -30.38 5.72 -17.62
CA ILE A 66 -29.26 5.49 -18.52
C ILE A 66 -29.43 6.24 -19.83
N GLY A 67 -28.49 7.14 -20.12
CA GLY A 67 -28.40 7.88 -21.38
C GLY A 67 -27.58 7.15 -22.44
N VAL A 68 -27.07 7.93 -23.41
CA VAL A 68 -26.17 7.42 -24.46
C VAL A 68 -24.76 7.19 -23.93
N GLU A 69 -24.32 8.02 -22.96
CA GLU A 69 -22.99 7.91 -22.37
C GLU A 69 -22.93 6.79 -21.34
N PRO A 70 -21.85 5.97 -21.37
CA PRO A 70 -21.63 4.96 -20.34
C PRO A 70 -21.50 5.60 -18.96
N LYS A 71 -21.94 4.88 -17.95
CA LYS A 71 -21.87 5.27 -16.52
C LYS A 71 -21.05 4.28 -15.74
N ILE A 72 -20.38 4.76 -14.69
CA ILE A 72 -19.65 3.90 -13.75
C ILE A 72 -20.21 4.11 -12.36
N VAL A 73 -20.57 3.03 -11.70
CA VAL A 73 -21.03 3.01 -10.30
C VAL A 73 -20.12 2.09 -9.51
N THR A 74 -19.56 2.60 -8.42
CA THR A 74 -18.72 1.78 -7.54
C THR A 74 -19.57 1.08 -6.50
N LEU A 75 -19.51 -0.24 -6.49
CA LEU A 75 -20.20 -1.13 -5.56
C LEU A 75 -19.20 -1.72 -4.56
N LYS A 76 -19.53 -1.68 -3.28
CA LYS A 76 -18.82 -2.44 -2.24
C LYS A 76 -19.62 -3.66 -1.87
N LYS A 77 -18.96 -4.82 -1.95
CA LYS A 77 -19.57 -6.08 -1.56
C LYS A 77 -18.56 -6.89 -0.73
N ASP A 78 -18.93 -7.19 0.49
CA ASP A 78 -18.04 -7.79 1.48
C ASP A 78 -16.76 -6.92 1.65
N GLU A 79 -15.59 -7.48 1.43
CA GLU A 79 -14.31 -6.74 1.47
C GLU A 79 -13.81 -6.30 0.08
N GLU A 80 -14.59 -6.57 -0.97
CA GLU A 80 -14.22 -6.27 -2.36
C GLU A 80 -14.94 -5.04 -2.90
N VAL A 81 -14.25 -4.34 -3.81
CA VAL A 81 -14.76 -3.15 -4.50
C VAL A 81 -14.87 -3.46 -5.98
N TYR A 82 -16.03 -3.20 -6.54
CA TYR A 82 -16.31 -3.40 -7.96
C TYR A 82 -16.75 -2.10 -8.61
N ASP A 83 -16.23 -1.82 -9.80
CA ASP A 83 -16.79 -0.81 -10.68
C ASP A 83 -17.77 -1.47 -11.64
N CYS A 84 -19.04 -1.07 -11.55
CA CYS A 84 -20.09 -1.46 -12.46
C CYS A 84 -20.15 -0.45 -13.62
N HIS A 85 -19.75 -0.89 -14.81
CA HIS A 85 -19.86 -0.12 -16.04
C HIS A 85 -21.20 -0.43 -16.68
N LEU A 86 -22.06 0.59 -16.74
CA LEU A 86 -23.36 0.53 -17.40
C LEU A 86 -23.26 1.18 -18.77
N ALA A 87 -23.69 0.49 -19.82
CA ALA A 87 -23.71 1.04 -21.16
C ALA A 87 -24.98 0.62 -21.89
N LYS A 88 -25.63 1.61 -22.52
CA LYS A 88 -26.80 1.38 -23.39
C LYS A 88 -26.33 0.76 -24.70
N VAL A 89 -26.96 -0.31 -25.12
CA VAL A 89 -26.72 -1.00 -26.38
C VAL A 89 -28.03 -1.05 -27.19
N GLU A 90 -27.95 -1.50 -28.46
CA GLU A 90 -29.09 -1.52 -29.38
C GLU A 90 -30.30 -2.28 -28.82
N TYR A 91 -30.05 -3.36 -28.07
CA TYR A 91 -31.09 -4.25 -27.55
C TYR A 91 -31.31 -4.18 -26.04
N GLY A 92 -30.76 -3.13 -25.37
CA GLY A 92 -30.93 -2.99 -23.94
C GLY A 92 -29.75 -2.33 -23.23
N VAL A 93 -29.30 -2.92 -22.10
CA VAL A 93 -28.21 -2.38 -21.27
C VAL A 93 -27.22 -3.48 -20.89
N THR A 94 -25.94 -3.18 -20.97
CA THR A 94 -24.88 -4.04 -20.43
C THR A 94 -24.43 -3.53 -19.05
N LEU A 95 -24.18 -4.46 -18.14
CA LEU A 95 -23.51 -4.24 -16.87
C LEU A 95 -22.24 -5.10 -16.84
N LEU A 96 -21.10 -4.44 -16.64
CA LEU A 96 -19.81 -5.10 -16.49
C LEU A 96 -19.24 -4.76 -15.11
N PHE A 97 -19.03 -5.78 -14.28
CA PHE A 97 -18.50 -5.65 -12.92
C PHE A 97 -17.02 -6.00 -12.90
N VAL A 98 -16.19 -4.99 -12.75
CA VAL A 98 -14.73 -5.12 -12.68
C VAL A 98 -14.28 -5.02 -11.24
N ASN A 99 -13.55 -6.02 -10.75
CA ASN A 99 -12.95 -5.95 -9.40
C ASN A 99 -11.79 -4.95 -9.41
N VAL A 100 -11.94 -3.88 -8.65
CA VAL A 100 -10.95 -2.78 -8.51
C VAL A 100 -10.34 -2.71 -7.12
N THR A 101 -10.54 -3.74 -6.29
CA THR A 101 -10.10 -3.78 -4.89
C THR A 101 -8.61 -3.47 -4.74
N GLU A 102 -7.77 -4.13 -5.54
CA GLU A 102 -6.32 -3.89 -5.48
C GLU A 102 -5.96 -2.45 -5.86
N SER A 103 -6.57 -1.91 -6.91
CA SER A 103 -6.32 -0.55 -7.38
C SER A 103 -6.77 0.50 -6.36
N VAL A 104 -7.95 0.31 -5.76
CA VAL A 104 -8.48 1.19 -4.70
C VAL A 104 -7.58 1.13 -3.47
N ASN A 105 -7.19 -0.07 -3.03
CA ASN A 105 -6.30 -0.25 -1.88
C ASN A 105 -4.92 0.36 -2.13
N ALA A 106 -4.33 0.17 -3.31
CA ALA A 106 -3.05 0.79 -3.67
C ALA A 106 -3.14 2.33 -3.65
N THR A 107 -4.23 2.89 -4.19
CA THR A 107 -4.49 4.33 -4.17
C THR A 107 -4.62 4.86 -2.74
N LYS A 108 -5.36 4.15 -1.90
CA LYS A 108 -5.55 4.50 -0.48
C LYS A 108 -4.24 4.43 0.30
N MET A 109 -3.47 3.36 0.14
CA MET A 109 -2.15 3.23 0.77
C MET A 109 -1.21 4.37 0.37
N ARG A 110 -1.24 4.77 -0.91
CA ARG A 110 -0.44 5.89 -1.41
C ARG A 110 -0.86 7.21 -0.77
N GLN A 111 -2.16 7.47 -0.63
CA GLN A 111 -2.68 8.67 0.04
C GLN A 111 -2.30 8.70 1.53
N GLU A 112 -2.45 7.59 2.23
CA GLU A 112 -2.04 7.45 3.63
C GLU A 112 -0.53 7.66 3.81
N PHE A 113 0.29 7.11 2.91
CA PHE A 113 1.73 7.32 2.90
C PHE A 113 2.09 8.80 2.80
N PHE A 114 1.56 9.53 1.81
CA PHE A 114 1.85 10.96 1.66
C PHE A 114 1.32 11.81 2.83
N SER A 115 0.17 11.44 3.40
CA SER A 115 -0.34 12.09 4.59
C SER A 115 0.62 11.91 5.78
N ASN A 116 1.05 10.68 6.03
CA ASN A 116 1.98 10.36 7.11
C ASN A 116 3.34 11.05 6.93
N VAL A 117 3.90 11.02 5.72
CA VAL A 117 5.14 11.75 5.39
C VAL A 117 5.01 13.25 5.69
N SER A 118 3.88 13.85 5.28
CA SER A 118 3.63 15.28 5.52
C SER A 118 3.58 15.60 7.03
N HIS A 119 2.96 14.75 7.81
CA HIS A 119 2.91 14.90 9.27
C HIS A 119 4.28 14.71 9.91
N GLU A 120 5.03 13.69 9.52
CA GLU A 120 6.37 13.39 10.04
C GLU A 120 7.41 14.47 9.68
N LEU A 121 7.25 15.17 8.56
CA LEU A 121 8.09 16.32 8.20
C LEU A 121 7.67 17.61 8.91
N LYS A 122 6.38 17.81 9.16
CA LYS A 122 5.87 19.06 9.78
C LYS A 122 6.34 19.21 11.23
N THR A 123 6.43 18.14 11.98
CA THR A 123 6.83 18.14 13.40
C THR A 123 8.26 18.67 13.59
N PRO A 124 9.31 18.09 12.97
CA PRO A 124 10.67 18.60 13.07
C PRO A 124 10.81 20.03 12.53
N MET A 125 10.14 20.37 11.42
CA MET A 125 10.15 21.74 10.89
C MET A 125 9.62 22.76 11.91
N THR A 126 8.54 22.42 12.62
CA THR A 126 7.96 23.29 13.65
C THR A 126 8.94 23.47 14.83
N SER A 127 9.61 22.38 15.23
CA SER A 127 10.64 22.39 16.28
C SER A 127 11.84 23.28 15.89
N ILE A 128 12.38 23.07 14.68
CA ILE A 128 13.49 23.87 14.14
C ILE A 128 13.13 25.35 14.13
N ARG A 129 11.96 25.68 13.59
CA ARG A 129 11.48 27.05 13.51
C ARG A 129 11.36 27.68 14.90
N GLY A 130 10.74 27.00 15.86
CA GLY A 130 10.56 27.51 17.21
C GLY A 130 11.90 27.79 17.92
N TYR A 131 12.86 26.87 17.87
CA TYR A 131 14.20 27.12 18.45
C TYR A 131 14.97 28.23 17.71
N SER A 132 14.83 28.32 16.39
CA SER A 132 15.46 29.40 15.61
C SER A 132 14.90 30.77 15.96
N GLU A 133 13.57 30.89 16.11
CA GLU A 133 12.90 32.13 16.51
C GLU A 133 13.33 32.57 17.93
N LEU A 134 13.43 31.64 18.89
CA LEU A 134 13.89 31.89 20.25
C LEU A 134 15.36 32.38 20.28
N LEU A 135 16.21 31.74 19.48
CA LEU A 135 17.63 32.13 19.36
C LEU A 135 17.75 33.52 18.71
N GLN A 136 17.00 33.79 17.65
CA GLN A 136 17.01 35.06 16.93
C GLN A 136 16.49 36.23 17.79
N ALA A 137 15.45 35.96 18.59
CA ALA A 137 14.88 36.96 19.50
C ALA A 137 15.77 37.27 20.72
N GLY A 138 16.89 36.56 20.89
CA GLY A 138 17.77 36.74 22.07
C GLY A 138 17.10 36.25 23.36
N MET A 139 16.10 35.39 23.30
CA MET A 139 15.40 34.89 24.48
C MET A 139 16.15 33.75 25.20
N ILE A 140 17.28 33.31 24.64
CA ILE A 140 18.15 32.27 25.22
C ILE A 140 19.52 32.87 25.50
N ASP A 141 19.71 33.40 26.71
CA ASP A 141 20.95 34.04 27.13
C ASP A 141 21.98 33.08 27.69
N ASP A 142 21.55 32.00 28.34
CA ASP A 142 22.44 30.99 28.90
C ASP A 142 23.15 30.20 27.78
N PRO A 143 24.51 30.21 27.76
CA PRO A 143 25.28 29.48 26.76
C PRO A 143 25.01 27.99 26.69
N LYS A 144 24.67 27.35 27.82
CA LYS A 144 24.34 25.91 27.89
C LYS A 144 22.99 25.64 27.21
N VAL A 145 21.97 26.48 27.51
CA VAL A 145 20.64 26.37 26.90
C VAL A 145 20.72 26.67 25.42
N ARG A 146 21.54 27.66 25.00
CA ARG A 146 21.78 27.96 23.59
C ARG A 146 22.39 26.78 22.84
N LYS A 147 23.39 26.14 23.44
CA LYS A 147 23.99 24.92 22.88
C LYS A 147 22.95 23.78 22.72
N GLN A 148 22.13 23.54 23.76
CA GLN A 148 21.07 22.54 23.71
C GLN A 148 20.05 22.82 22.61
N ALA A 149 19.68 24.09 22.38
CA ALA A 149 18.78 24.50 21.31
C ALA A 149 19.38 24.20 19.93
N LEU A 150 20.66 24.53 19.72
CA LEU A 150 21.38 24.22 18.48
C LEU A 150 21.53 22.70 18.26
N ASP A 151 21.86 21.94 19.31
CA ASP A 151 21.96 20.48 19.26
C ASP A 151 20.58 19.87 18.90
N LYS A 152 19.50 20.46 19.39
CA LYS A 152 18.14 20.03 19.07
C LYS A 152 17.80 20.30 17.60
N ILE A 153 18.10 21.50 17.10
CA ILE A 153 17.93 21.84 15.68
C ILE A 153 18.70 20.85 14.80
N GLN A 154 19.96 20.59 15.13
CA GLN A 154 20.78 19.65 14.35
C GLN A 154 20.16 18.25 14.31
N LYS A 155 19.70 17.74 15.44
CA LYS A 155 19.02 16.42 15.49
C LYS A 155 17.76 16.35 14.64
N GLU A 156 16.96 17.42 14.61
CA GLU A 156 15.75 17.48 13.78
C GLU A 156 16.11 17.53 12.28
N VAL A 157 17.19 18.24 11.90
CA VAL A 157 17.69 18.29 10.52
C VAL A 157 18.19 16.90 10.08
N ASP A 158 18.94 16.22 10.94
CA ASP A 158 19.44 14.85 10.67
C ASP A 158 18.29 13.87 10.50
N HIS A 159 17.26 13.96 11.38
CA HIS A 159 16.05 13.16 11.28
C HIS A 159 15.29 13.42 9.97
N MET A 160 15.12 14.68 9.56
CA MET A 160 14.50 15.01 8.27
C MET A 160 15.29 14.47 7.09
N SER A 161 16.60 14.55 7.14
CA SER A 161 17.49 14.03 6.09
C SER A 161 17.34 12.52 5.94
N GLN A 162 17.21 11.79 7.06
CA GLN A 162 16.96 10.36 7.06
C GLN A 162 15.57 10.04 6.45
N LEU A 163 14.51 10.74 6.86
CA LEU A 163 13.16 10.55 6.31
C LEU A 163 13.13 10.76 4.80
N ILE A 164 13.79 11.80 4.29
CA ILE A 164 13.89 12.06 2.85
C ILE A 164 14.63 10.91 2.15
N GLY A 165 15.72 10.41 2.74
CA GLY A 165 16.46 9.25 2.23
C GLY A 165 15.59 8.00 2.12
N ASP A 166 14.79 7.72 3.15
CA ASP A 166 13.87 6.58 3.19
C ASP A 166 12.76 6.70 2.13
N ILE A 167 12.19 7.90 1.94
CA ILE A 167 11.19 8.17 0.89
C ILE A 167 11.76 7.96 -0.51
N LEU A 168 12.96 8.48 -0.76
CA LEU A 168 13.64 8.28 -2.06
C LEU A 168 13.96 6.82 -2.32
N MET A 169 14.33 6.06 -1.28
CA MET A 169 14.57 4.63 -1.40
C MET A 169 13.29 3.86 -1.75
N ILE A 170 12.17 4.14 -1.05
CA ILE A 170 10.86 3.54 -1.36
C ILE A 170 10.48 3.85 -2.82
N SER A 171 10.59 5.10 -3.24
CA SER A 171 10.29 5.52 -4.61
C SER A 171 11.15 4.78 -5.66
N ARG A 172 12.43 4.51 -5.36
CA ARG A 172 13.31 3.72 -6.25
C ARG A 172 12.94 2.23 -6.29
N LEU A 173 12.53 1.66 -5.15
CA LEU A 173 12.12 0.25 -5.07
C LEU A 173 10.79 -0.01 -5.77
N GLU A 174 9.86 0.97 -5.74
CA GLU A 174 8.58 0.90 -6.48
C GLU A 174 8.78 0.99 -8.00
N ASN A 175 9.84 1.66 -8.44
CA ASN A 175 10.14 1.81 -9.87
C ASN A 175 10.85 0.55 -10.39
N LYS A 176 10.08 -0.38 -10.94
CA LYS A 176 10.55 -1.67 -11.46
C LYS A 176 11.55 -1.58 -12.62
N ASP A 177 11.69 -0.40 -13.24
CA ASP A 177 12.59 -0.17 -14.37
C ASP A 177 14.05 0.10 -13.93
N ILE A 178 14.30 0.24 -12.63
CA ILE A 178 15.65 0.42 -12.11
C ILE A 178 16.28 -0.95 -11.88
N GLU A 179 17.26 -1.29 -12.72
CA GLU A 179 18.05 -2.50 -12.55
C GLU A 179 18.88 -2.42 -11.27
N VAL A 180 18.54 -3.25 -10.29
CA VAL A 180 19.28 -3.32 -9.04
C VAL A 180 20.53 -4.17 -9.24
N ILE A 181 21.69 -3.54 -9.29
CA ILE A 181 22.97 -4.25 -9.39
C ILE A 181 23.20 -5.05 -8.10
N LYS A 182 23.33 -6.37 -8.24
CA LYS A 182 23.55 -7.29 -7.14
C LYS A 182 24.98 -7.78 -7.12
N HIS A 183 25.58 -7.81 -5.94
CA HIS A 183 26.89 -8.34 -5.67
C HIS A 183 26.85 -9.39 -4.55
N PRO A 184 27.86 -10.24 -4.43
CA PRO A 184 28.02 -11.09 -3.24
C PRO A 184 28.15 -10.23 -1.98
N VAL A 185 27.27 -10.43 -1.00
CA VAL A 185 27.23 -9.70 0.27
C VAL A 185 27.32 -10.68 1.43
N HIS A 186 28.21 -10.40 2.38
CA HIS A 186 28.33 -11.11 3.64
C HIS A 186 27.59 -10.31 4.72
N LEU A 187 26.73 -10.96 5.51
CA LEU A 187 25.93 -10.28 6.54
C LEU A 187 26.75 -9.92 7.77
N GLN A 188 27.73 -10.76 8.16
CA GLN A 188 28.49 -10.59 9.39
C GLN A 188 29.12 -9.19 9.52
N PRO A 189 29.91 -8.67 8.54
CA PRO A 189 30.52 -7.35 8.68
C PRO A 189 29.49 -6.24 8.85
N ILE A 190 28.35 -6.33 8.12
CA ILE A 190 27.27 -5.33 8.20
C ILE A 190 26.64 -5.33 9.60
N VAL A 191 26.37 -6.51 10.14
CA VAL A 191 25.76 -6.64 11.49
C VAL A 191 26.73 -6.17 12.57
N ASP A 192 28.01 -6.52 12.46
CA ASP A 192 29.05 -6.12 13.42
C ASP A 192 29.19 -4.60 13.48
N ASP A 193 29.23 -3.91 12.32
CA ASP A 193 29.29 -2.44 12.24
C ASP A 193 28.07 -1.79 12.88
N ILE A 194 26.87 -2.33 12.67
CA ILE A 194 25.62 -1.80 13.25
C ILE A 194 25.62 -2.00 14.77
N LEU A 195 25.98 -3.20 15.25
CA LEU A 195 26.02 -3.51 16.67
C LEU A 195 27.05 -2.63 17.41
N GLU A 196 28.23 -2.40 16.81
CA GLU A 196 29.22 -1.49 17.40
C GLU A 196 28.71 -0.05 17.48
N SER A 197 27.99 0.43 16.47
CA SER A 197 27.36 1.77 16.48
C SER A 197 26.29 1.92 17.59
N LEU A 198 25.63 0.82 17.96
CA LEU A 198 24.56 0.79 18.97
C LEU A 198 25.04 0.37 20.35
N LYS A 199 26.32 0.09 20.53
CA LYS A 199 26.91 -0.47 21.75
C LYS A 199 26.51 0.29 23.01
N VAL A 200 26.61 1.62 22.98
CA VAL A 200 26.25 2.49 24.13
C VAL A 200 24.78 2.32 24.55
N GLU A 201 23.87 2.22 23.57
CA GLU A 201 22.43 2.05 23.85
C GLU A 201 22.13 0.62 24.33
N ILE A 202 22.79 -0.38 23.78
CA ILE A 202 22.72 -1.80 24.17
C ILE A 202 23.18 -1.96 25.64
N GLU A 203 24.34 -1.40 25.97
CA GLU A 203 24.90 -1.42 27.33
C GLU A 203 24.01 -0.69 28.33
N LYS A 204 23.53 0.50 27.99
CA LYS A 204 22.62 1.31 28.82
C LYS A 204 21.33 0.58 29.15
N ARG A 205 20.81 -0.23 28.22
CA ARG A 205 19.58 -1.03 28.40
C ARG A 205 19.87 -2.44 28.93
N GLU A 206 21.12 -2.81 29.12
CA GLU A 206 21.54 -4.15 29.55
C GLU A 206 20.97 -5.26 28.63
N ILE A 207 20.97 -5.02 27.29
CA ILE A 207 20.45 -5.98 26.32
C ILE A 207 21.51 -7.05 26.05
N THR A 208 21.13 -8.33 26.19
CA THR A 208 21.98 -9.45 25.77
C THR A 208 21.87 -9.67 24.27
N VAL A 209 22.98 -9.65 23.54
CA VAL A 209 23.01 -9.87 22.09
C VAL A 209 23.60 -11.23 21.79
N GLU A 210 22.89 -12.05 21.04
CA GLU A 210 23.34 -13.31 20.50
C GLU A 210 23.30 -13.21 18.96
N CYS A 211 24.44 -13.45 18.31
CA CYS A 211 24.57 -13.36 16.87
C CYS A 211 25.15 -14.68 16.33
N ASP A 212 24.35 -15.38 15.54
CA ASP A 212 24.76 -16.63 14.86
C ASP A 212 24.42 -16.52 13.39
N LEU A 213 25.36 -16.01 12.61
CA LEU A 213 25.22 -15.82 11.17
C LEU A 213 26.01 -16.89 10.42
N THR A 214 25.34 -17.51 9.44
CA THR A 214 26.01 -18.42 8.54
C THR A 214 27.01 -17.65 7.66
N SER A 215 28.11 -18.29 7.30
CA SER A 215 29.12 -17.72 6.38
C SER A 215 28.63 -17.64 4.92
N GLN A 216 27.35 -17.79 4.68
CA GLN A 216 26.78 -17.75 3.33
C GLN A 216 26.89 -16.36 2.72
N THR A 217 27.07 -16.35 1.42
CA THR A 217 27.08 -15.13 0.61
C THR A 217 25.76 -14.98 -0.12
N TYR A 218 25.17 -13.80 -0.01
CA TYR A 218 23.87 -13.49 -0.62
C TYR A 218 24.09 -12.59 -1.85
N LEU A 219 23.45 -12.91 -2.96
CA LEU A 219 23.43 -12.03 -4.14
C LEU A 219 22.42 -10.90 -3.93
N ALA A 220 22.91 -9.73 -3.49
CA ALA A 220 22.06 -8.59 -3.16
C ALA A 220 22.76 -7.25 -3.43
N ASN A 221 22.00 -6.17 -3.37
CA ASN A 221 22.59 -4.83 -3.32
C ASN A 221 23.05 -4.54 -1.88
N HIS A 222 24.32 -4.26 -1.71
CA HIS A 222 24.94 -4.04 -0.41
C HIS A 222 24.24 -2.93 0.41
N GLN A 223 23.92 -1.80 -0.24
CA GLN A 223 23.29 -0.67 0.43
C GLN A 223 21.86 -1.02 0.92
N HIS A 224 21.11 -1.79 0.13
CA HIS A 224 19.77 -2.22 0.51
C HIS A 224 19.81 -3.18 1.71
N ILE A 225 20.74 -4.12 1.71
CA ILE A 225 20.92 -5.04 2.85
C ILE A 225 21.39 -4.29 4.10
N GLN A 226 22.34 -3.39 3.96
CA GLN A 226 22.80 -2.55 5.07
C GLN A 226 21.65 -1.72 5.67
N GLN A 227 20.84 -1.07 4.83
CA GLN A 227 19.66 -0.31 5.27
C GLN A 227 18.63 -1.21 5.98
N LEU A 228 18.34 -2.39 5.40
CA LEU A 228 17.41 -3.35 5.99
C LEU A 228 17.88 -3.79 7.37
N MET A 229 19.13 -4.24 7.48
CA MET A 229 19.69 -4.69 8.74
C MET A 229 19.77 -3.57 9.78
N ASN A 230 20.17 -2.37 9.34
CA ASN A 230 20.19 -1.19 10.21
C ASN A 230 18.79 -0.88 10.78
N ASN A 231 17.76 -0.88 9.94
CA ASN A 231 16.38 -0.63 10.38
C ASN A 231 15.89 -1.70 11.37
N LEU A 232 16.13 -2.97 11.07
CA LEU A 232 15.70 -4.09 11.92
C LEU A 232 16.40 -4.08 13.28
N ILE A 233 17.73 -3.96 13.28
CA ILE A 233 18.53 -3.99 14.53
C ILE A 233 18.25 -2.75 15.38
N ASN A 234 18.19 -1.54 14.77
CA ASN A 234 17.83 -0.33 15.51
C ASN A 234 16.44 -0.44 16.15
N ASN A 235 15.44 -0.95 15.42
CA ASN A 235 14.11 -1.17 15.96
C ASN A 235 14.14 -2.18 17.11
N ALA A 236 14.86 -3.28 16.94
CA ALA A 236 14.99 -4.31 17.96
C ALA A 236 15.66 -3.80 19.25
N VAL A 237 16.64 -2.90 19.15
CA VAL A 237 17.27 -2.24 20.28
C VAL A 237 16.36 -1.17 20.87
N LYS A 238 15.78 -0.30 20.05
CA LYS A 238 14.95 0.83 20.47
C LYS A 238 13.69 0.41 21.22
N TYR A 239 13.01 -0.63 20.74
CA TYR A 239 11.76 -1.13 21.33
C TYR A 239 11.95 -2.30 22.29
N ASN A 240 13.21 -2.67 22.60
CA ASN A 240 13.49 -3.70 23.58
C ASN A 240 13.16 -3.24 25.01
N LYS A 241 12.84 -4.21 25.84
CA LYS A 241 12.71 -3.98 27.29
C LYS A 241 14.09 -3.89 27.95
N GLN A 242 14.15 -3.27 29.13
CA GLN A 242 15.36 -3.29 29.97
C GLN A 242 15.72 -4.75 30.30
N LYS A 243 17.02 -5.10 30.21
CA LYS A 243 17.54 -6.46 30.40
C LYS A 243 16.91 -7.49 29.45
N GLY A 244 16.56 -7.04 28.23
CA GLY A 244 16.01 -7.92 27.19
C GLY A 244 17.09 -8.66 26.42
N SER A 245 16.69 -9.39 25.36
CA SER A 245 17.61 -10.08 24.46
C SER A 245 17.36 -9.68 23.00
N LEU A 246 18.42 -9.73 22.20
CA LEU A 246 18.40 -9.56 20.76
C LEU A 246 19.13 -10.76 20.14
N ASN A 247 18.40 -11.58 19.41
CA ASN A 247 18.93 -12.76 18.75
C ASN A 247 18.89 -12.54 17.24
N ILE A 248 20.05 -12.67 16.59
CA ILE A 248 20.22 -12.48 15.14
C ILE A 248 20.72 -13.79 14.56
N HIS A 249 19.91 -14.43 13.73
CA HIS A 249 20.24 -15.71 13.08
C HIS A 249 20.02 -15.62 11.57
N SER A 250 20.88 -16.31 10.79
CA SER A 250 20.63 -16.54 9.37
C SER A 250 20.65 -18.05 9.08
N TYR A 251 19.79 -18.51 8.16
CA TYR A 251 19.65 -19.92 7.76
C TYR A 251 20.19 -20.14 6.36
#